data_8aec0164f6f82678d47cd660bacc5b4b
#
_entry.id   8aec0164f6f82678d47cd660bacc5b4b
#
_cell.length_a   1.000
_cell.length_b   1.000
_cell.length_c   1.000
_cell.angle_alpha   90.00
_cell.angle_beta   90.00
_cell.angle_gamma   90.00
#
_symmetry.space_group_name_H-M   'P 1'
#
loop_
_entity.id
_entity.type
_entity.pdbx_description
1 polymer ?
#
loop_
_entity_poly.entity_id
_entity_poly.type
_entity_poly.pdbx_seq_one_letter_code
_entity_poly.pdbx_strand_id
1 'polypeptide(L)'
;MNHRQGEGSKWVDTLNRIRDGSYTEEDMDVLRSRITKEECLEFDTSHVMYKNRSVNNHNDKMLALLPGHEYAFEAIKTPKKGYKVCPKKRTVDQTQFQNMLKLKKGARVAMTFNVNIMDCLVNGALGEIVGFEKNQAGEVYAIMVKFDQENTGRKQREENKALSAKYAHCNGTPVFKMKFEYNRNSTSGRSTTFKASVVQFP
;
A
#
# COMPACT_ATOMS: atom_id res chain seq x y z
N MET A 1 4.02 20.43 17.68
CA MET A 1 4.30 19.18 18.41
C MET A 1 4.62 18.08 17.41
N ASN A 2 5.78 17.47 17.49
CA ASN A 2 6.27 16.50 16.49
C ASN A 2 6.06 15.07 17.03
N HIS A 3 4.81 14.59 16.97
CA HIS A 3 4.38 13.33 17.60
C HIS A 3 5.06 12.05 17.05
N ARG A 4 5.76 12.13 15.90
CA ARG A 4 6.35 10.96 15.25
C ARG A 4 7.79 10.66 15.66
N GLN A 5 8.52 11.65 16.19
CA GLN A 5 9.97 11.54 16.42
C GLN A 5 10.40 11.83 17.85
N GLY A 6 9.44 12.03 18.76
CA GLY A 6 9.70 12.44 20.13
C GLY A 6 10.09 13.92 20.25
N GLU A 7 10.03 14.46 21.45
CA GLU A 7 10.43 15.83 21.73
C GLU A 7 11.93 15.88 22.10
N GLY A 8 12.62 16.94 21.66
CA GLY A 8 13.94 17.29 22.17
C GLY A 8 15.13 16.58 21.52
N SER A 9 14.99 15.92 20.38
CA SER A 9 16.15 15.37 19.69
C SER A 9 16.77 16.40 18.74
N LYS A 10 18.10 16.47 18.70
CA LYS A 10 18.87 17.31 17.75
C LYS A 10 18.41 17.08 16.29
N TRP A 11 17.97 15.88 15.97
CA TRP A 11 17.42 15.52 14.66
C TRP A 11 16.10 16.25 14.35
N VAL A 12 15.20 16.37 15.32
CA VAL A 12 13.93 17.11 15.14
C VAL A 12 14.19 18.57 14.88
N ASP A 13 15.14 19.18 15.57
CA ASP A 13 15.52 20.58 15.36
C ASP A 13 16.11 20.80 13.98
N THR A 14 17.00 19.92 13.52
CA THR A 14 17.54 19.89 12.14
C THR A 14 16.40 19.83 11.11
N LEU A 15 15.46 18.88 11.26
CA LEU A 15 14.34 18.75 10.32
C LEU A 15 13.41 19.98 10.33
N ASN A 16 13.19 20.60 11.48
CA ASN A 16 12.40 21.84 11.56
C ASN A 16 13.09 22.98 10.84
N ARG A 17 14.39 23.20 11.06
CA ARG A 17 15.16 24.24 10.34
C ARG A 17 15.17 24.01 8.83
N ILE A 18 15.32 22.76 8.39
CA ILE A 18 15.22 22.41 6.94
C ILE A 18 13.84 22.77 6.39
N ARG A 19 12.77 22.41 7.11
CA ARG A 19 11.38 22.73 6.70
C ARG A 19 11.16 24.22 6.56
N ASP A 20 11.70 25.00 7.48
CA ASP A 20 11.50 26.46 7.55
C ASP A 20 12.50 27.23 6.67
N GLY A 21 13.43 26.54 5.98
CA GLY A 21 14.47 27.13 5.12
C GLY A 21 15.59 27.83 5.88
N SER A 22 15.69 27.63 7.20
CA SER A 22 16.70 28.23 8.09
C SER A 22 17.82 27.27 8.49
N TYR A 23 18.09 26.28 7.64
CA TYR A 23 19.10 25.26 7.90
C TYR A 23 20.53 25.84 7.91
N THR A 24 21.39 25.24 8.70
CA THR A 24 22.82 25.57 8.84
C THR A 24 23.69 24.57 8.08
N GLU A 25 24.99 24.88 7.92
CA GLU A 25 25.92 23.92 7.34
C GLU A 25 26.08 22.66 8.20
N GLU A 26 25.97 22.79 9.53
CA GLU A 26 25.97 21.63 10.44
C GLU A 26 24.78 20.71 10.20
N ASP A 27 23.60 21.25 9.86
CA ASP A 27 22.43 20.45 9.49
C ASP A 27 22.68 19.70 8.19
N MET A 28 23.35 20.35 7.23
CA MET A 28 23.73 19.70 5.97
C MET A 28 24.74 18.59 6.18
N ASP A 29 25.68 18.74 7.10
CA ASP A 29 26.64 17.67 7.45
C ASP A 29 25.93 16.48 8.11
N VAL A 30 24.94 16.72 8.95
CA VAL A 30 24.10 15.65 9.50
C VAL A 30 23.37 14.90 8.38
N LEU A 31 22.84 15.56 7.37
CA LEU A 31 22.22 14.91 6.20
C LEU A 31 23.25 14.14 5.37
N ARG A 32 24.40 14.74 5.08
CA ARG A 32 25.50 14.11 4.32
C ARG A 32 25.99 12.83 5.00
N SER A 33 26.04 12.81 6.33
CA SER A 33 26.43 11.63 7.11
C SER A 33 25.47 10.45 6.96
N ARG A 34 24.25 10.70 6.46
CA ARG A 34 23.22 9.67 6.19
C ARG A 34 23.22 9.14 4.77
N ILE A 35 24.08 9.70 3.90
CA ILE A 35 24.26 9.18 2.54
C ILE A 35 24.93 7.82 2.63
N THR A 36 24.26 6.79 2.14
CA THR A 36 24.79 5.44 2.07
C THR A 36 24.71 4.90 0.65
N LYS A 37 25.55 3.90 0.35
CA LYS A 37 25.50 3.23 -0.95
C LYS A 37 24.31 2.28 -0.99
N GLU A 38 23.69 2.11 -2.17
CA GLU A 38 22.55 1.21 -2.39
C GLU A 38 22.87 -0.24 -1.98
N GLU A 39 24.13 -0.67 -2.20
CA GLU A 39 24.63 -1.99 -1.84
C GLU A 39 24.64 -2.28 -0.32
N CYS A 40 24.59 -1.23 0.50
CA CYS A 40 24.56 -1.33 1.96
C CYS A 40 23.15 -1.31 2.53
N LEU A 41 22.11 -1.23 1.69
CA LEU A 41 20.72 -1.22 2.14
C LEU A 41 20.22 -2.64 2.32
N GLU A 42 19.45 -2.85 3.39
CA GLU A 42 18.76 -4.12 3.61
C GLU A 42 17.63 -4.30 2.59
N PHE A 43 17.33 -5.55 2.24
CA PHE A 43 16.34 -5.89 1.22
C PHE A 43 14.94 -5.30 1.51
N ASP A 44 14.57 -5.17 2.78
CA ASP A 44 13.28 -4.65 3.24
C ASP A 44 13.29 -3.12 3.50
N THR A 45 14.37 -2.43 3.17
CA THR A 45 14.46 -0.98 3.31
C THR A 45 13.40 -0.27 2.47
N SER A 46 12.62 0.61 3.10
CA SER A 46 11.61 1.40 2.40
C SER A 46 12.23 2.51 1.57
N HIS A 47 11.93 2.54 0.28
CA HIS A 47 12.42 3.53 -0.67
C HIS A 47 11.38 4.62 -0.94
N VAL A 48 11.74 5.89 -0.73
CA VAL A 48 10.90 7.05 -1.07
C VAL A 48 11.44 7.69 -2.34
N MET A 49 10.62 7.77 -3.38
CA MET A 49 11.02 8.28 -4.69
C MET A 49 10.08 9.40 -5.17
N TYR A 50 10.64 10.36 -5.90
CA TYR A 50 9.89 11.52 -6.42
C TYR A 50 8.85 11.16 -7.49
N LYS A 51 9.12 10.15 -8.34
CA LYS A 51 8.25 9.79 -9.48
C LYS A 51 7.61 8.42 -9.28
N ASN A 52 6.29 8.32 -9.47
CA ASN A 52 5.56 7.04 -9.45
C ASN A 52 6.15 5.99 -10.39
N ARG A 53 6.67 6.40 -11.57
CA ARG A 53 7.35 5.48 -12.50
C ARG A 53 8.57 4.82 -11.85
N SER A 54 9.36 5.59 -11.08
CA SER A 54 10.53 5.05 -10.40
C SER A 54 10.13 4.09 -9.29
N VAL A 55 9.07 4.43 -8.53
CA VAL A 55 8.49 3.54 -7.52
C VAL A 55 8.03 2.22 -8.15
N ASN A 56 7.24 2.29 -9.23
CA ASN A 56 6.73 1.11 -9.91
C ASN A 56 7.87 0.23 -10.46
N ASN A 57 8.86 0.83 -11.11
CA ASN A 57 10.02 0.10 -11.63
C ASN A 57 10.82 -0.59 -10.51
N HIS A 58 10.98 0.07 -9.36
CA HIS A 58 11.64 -0.50 -8.20
C HIS A 58 10.82 -1.67 -7.64
N ASN A 59 9.52 -1.48 -7.42
CA ASN A 59 8.63 -2.53 -6.91
C ASN A 59 8.56 -3.73 -7.85
N ASP A 60 8.51 -3.52 -9.17
CA ASP A 60 8.53 -4.61 -10.16
C ASP A 60 9.84 -5.41 -10.08
N LYS A 61 11.00 -4.73 -9.92
CA LYS A 61 12.30 -5.39 -9.72
C LYS A 61 12.33 -6.20 -8.44
N MET A 62 11.90 -5.62 -7.32
CA MET A 62 11.87 -6.30 -6.02
C MET A 62 10.92 -7.50 -6.04
N LEU A 63 9.76 -7.36 -6.66
CA LEU A 63 8.81 -8.46 -6.82
C LEU A 63 9.38 -9.59 -7.71
N ALA A 64 10.16 -9.25 -8.75
CA ALA A 64 10.83 -10.24 -9.61
C ALA A 64 11.87 -11.07 -8.85
N LEU A 65 12.57 -10.49 -7.88
CA LEU A 65 13.58 -11.18 -7.05
C LEU A 65 12.96 -12.19 -6.07
N LEU A 66 11.68 -12.01 -5.70
CA LEU A 66 11.00 -12.95 -4.82
C LEU A 66 10.73 -14.26 -5.53
N PRO A 67 11.00 -15.41 -4.89
CA PRO A 67 10.68 -16.72 -5.44
C PRO A 67 9.17 -16.98 -5.47
N GLY A 68 8.75 -17.96 -6.26
CA GLY A 68 7.39 -18.46 -6.27
C GLY A 68 6.49 -17.84 -7.32
N HIS A 69 5.21 -18.20 -7.25
CA HIS A 69 4.21 -17.83 -8.24
C HIS A 69 3.72 -16.39 -8.06
N GLU A 70 3.67 -15.63 -9.18
CA GLU A 70 3.08 -14.30 -9.22
C GLU A 70 1.58 -14.38 -9.47
N TYR A 71 0.80 -13.79 -8.59
CA TYR A 71 -0.64 -13.61 -8.75
C TYR A 71 -0.93 -12.22 -9.29
N ALA A 72 -1.72 -12.14 -10.36
CA ALA A 72 -2.16 -10.90 -10.97
C ALA A 72 -3.67 -10.73 -10.78
N PHE A 73 -4.07 -9.61 -10.20
CA PHE A 73 -5.48 -9.29 -9.91
C PHE A 73 -5.90 -8.08 -10.73
N GLU A 74 -6.79 -8.30 -11.70
CA GLU A 74 -7.37 -7.20 -12.46
C GLU A 74 -8.48 -6.52 -11.66
N ALA A 75 -8.50 -5.19 -11.67
CA ALA A 75 -9.57 -4.40 -11.07
C ALA A 75 -10.85 -4.50 -11.91
N ILE A 76 -11.89 -5.10 -11.36
CA ILE A 76 -13.20 -5.21 -12.04
C ILE A 76 -13.93 -3.89 -11.87
N LYS A 77 -14.11 -3.15 -12.98
CA LYS A 77 -14.77 -1.84 -13.01
C LYS A 77 -16.15 -1.95 -13.63
N THR A 78 -17.17 -1.63 -12.85
CA THR A 78 -18.57 -1.63 -13.30
C THR A 78 -19.13 -0.21 -13.32
N PRO A 79 -19.54 0.34 -14.48
CA PRO A 79 -20.13 1.67 -14.54
C PRO A 79 -21.47 1.69 -13.80
N LYS A 80 -21.78 2.80 -13.10
CA LYS A 80 -23.14 3.03 -12.61
C LYS A 80 -24.07 3.36 -13.77
N LYS A 81 -25.36 3.01 -13.65
CA LYS A 81 -26.38 3.26 -14.68
C LYS A 81 -26.33 4.73 -15.13
N GLY A 82 -26.22 4.95 -16.44
CA GLY A 82 -26.13 6.29 -17.04
C GLY A 82 -24.72 6.94 -17.01
N TYR A 83 -23.71 6.26 -16.48
CA TYR A 83 -22.34 6.77 -16.43
C TYR A 83 -21.38 5.87 -17.18
N LYS A 84 -20.25 6.44 -17.63
CA LYS A 84 -19.15 5.71 -18.27
C LYS A 84 -18.05 5.37 -17.27
N VAL A 85 -17.31 4.30 -17.51
CA VAL A 85 -16.08 4.01 -16.79
C VAL A 85 -15.00 4.96 -17.28
N CYS A 86 -14.24 5.56 -16.36
CA CYS A 86 -13.10 6.39 -16.73
C CYS A 86 -12.06 5.57 -17.51
N PRO A 87 -11.57 6.06 -18.67
CA PRO A 87 -10.59 5.36 -19.49
C PRO A 87 -9.33 4.99 -18.69
N LYS A 88 -8.74 3.83 -19.00
CA LYS A 88 -7.59 3.23 -18.26
C LYS A 88 -6.41 4.18 -18.05
N LYS A 89 -6.11 5.07 -18.99
CA LYS A 89 -4.95 5.98 -18.93
C LYS A 89 -5.03 7.08 -17.85
N ARG A 90 -6.20 7.35 -17.29
CA ARG A 90 -6.41 8.45 -16.32
C ARG A 90 -6.74 7.99 -14.90
N THR A 91 -6.93 6.68 -14.68
CA THR A 91 -7.31 6.15 -13.37
C THR A 91 -6.12 5.91 -12.45
N VAL A 92 -4.92 5.75 -13.00
CA VAL A 92 -3.70 5.48 -12.22
C VAL A 92 -3.26 6.70 -11.41
N ASP A 93 -3.50 7.92 -11.91
CA ASP A 93 -2.95 9.14 -11.29
C ASP A 93 -3.85 9.77 -10.21
N GLN A 94 -5.07 9.30 -10.03
CA GLN A 94 -6.04 9.97 -9.14
C GLN A 94 -6.93 9.04 -8.31
N THR A 95 -6.93 7.76 -8.56
CA THR A 95 -7.47 6.76 -7.67
C THR A 95 -6.30 5.88 -7.24
N GLN A 96 -6.19 5.57 -5.97
CA GLN A 96 -5.15 4.68 -5.43
C GLN A 96 -5.27 3.23 -5.92
N PHE A 97 -6.16 2.98 -6.90
CA PHE A 97 -6.38 1.66 -7.50
C PHE A 97 -5.44 1.41 -8.66
N GLN A 98 -4.66 0.37 -8.57
CA GLN A 98 -3.94 -0.19 -9.70
C GLN A 98 -4.91 -0.99 -10.58
N ASN A 99 -4.84 -0.82 -11.91
CA ASN A 99 -5.64 -1.64 -12.83
C ASN A 99 -5.27 -3.12 -12.76
N MET A 100 -4.00 -3.41 -12.53
CA MET A 100 -3.43 -4.73 -12.36
C MET A 100 -2.55 -4.72 -11.12
N LEU A 101 -2.95 -5.46 -10.10
CA LEU A 101 -2.19 -5.63 -8.86
C LEU A 101 -1.44 -6.97 -8.94
N LYS A 102 -0.11 -6.93 -8.91
CA LYS A 102 0.75 -8.11 -8.93
C LYS A 102 1.32 -8.36 -7.55
N LEU A 103 1.20 -9.59 -7.08
CA LEU A 103 1.61 -9.96 -5.73
C LEU A 103 2.28 -11.34 -5.72
N LYS A 104 3.24 -11.51 -4.82
CA LYS A 104 3.88 -12.80 -4.50
C LYS A 104 3.90 -13.03 -3.00
N LYS A 105 3.99 -14.28 -2.56
CA LYS A 105 4.28 -14.59 -1.15
C LYS A 105 5.65 -14.03 -0.78
N GLY A 106 5.77 -13.44 0.41
CA GLY A 106 6.96 -12.73 0.88
C GLY A 106 7.05 -11.27 0.44
N ALA A 107 6.11 -10.78 -0.39
CA ALA A 107 6.11 -9.39 -0.79
C ALA A 107 5.68 -8.46 0.37
N ARG A 108 6.42 -7.36 0.53
CA ARG A 108 6.03 -6.25 1.41
C ARG A 108 4.90 -5.47 0.77
N VAL A 109 3.87 -5.21 1.54
CA VAL A 109 2.65 -4.53 1.08
C VAL A 109 2.21 -3.45 2.04
N ALA A 110 1.51 -2.46 1.52
CA ALA A 110 0.83 -1.44 2.30
C ALA A 110 -0.66 -1.44 1.93
N MET A 111 -1.53 -1.32 2.92
CA MET A 111 -2.95 -1.07 2.68
C MET A 111 -3.13 0.29 2.02
N THR A 112 -3.90 0.37 0.96
CA THR A 112 -4.17 1.62 0.24
C THR A 112 -5.50 2.27 0.64
N PHE A 113 -6.32 1.57 1.41
CA PHE A 113 -7.63 2.02 1.87
C PHE A 113 -7.87 1.71 3.35
N ASN A 114 -8.74 2.51 3.97
CA ASN A 114 -9.26 2.23 5.29
C ASN A 114 -10.36 1.16 5.17
N VAL A 115 -10.06 -0.05 5.60
CA VAL A 115 -11.00 -1.18 5.64
C VAL A 115 -11.77 -1.18 6.96
N ASN A 116 -11.04 -1.11 8.06
CA ASN A 116 -11.61 -1.08 9.40
C ASN A 116 -10.68 -0.28 10.34
N ILE A 117 -11.09 0.94 10.67
CA ILE A 117 -10.29 1.84 11.51
C ILE A 117 -10.15 1.28 12.94
N MET A 118 -11.21 0.66 13.47
CA MET A 118 -11.22 0.11 14.83
C MET A 118 -10.35 -1.15 14.97
N ASP A 119 -9.99 -1.77 13.86
CA ASP A 119 -9.11 -2.93 13.79
C ASP A 119 -7.74 -2.60 13.20
N CYS A 120 -7.41 -1.30 13.12
CA CYS A 120 -6.17 -0.76 12.56
C CYS A 120 -5.88 -1.20 11.09
N LEU A 121 -6.89 -1.71 10.37
CA LEU A 121 -6.80 -2.00 8.93
C LEU A 121 -7.03 -0.70 8.16
N VAL A 122 -6.01 0.15 8.14
CA VAL A 122 -6.08 1.52 7.61
C VAL A 122 -5.07 1.73 6.50
N ASN A 123 -5.31 2.76 5.70
CA ASN A 123 -4.36 3.19 4.68
C ASN A 123 -2.97 3.45 5.30
N GLY A 124 -1.95 2.84 4.72
CA GLY A 124 -0.58 2.91 5.22
C GLY A 124 -0.19 1.79 6.19
N ALA A 125 -1.12 0.90 6.60
CA ALA A 125 -0.75 -0.27 7.40
C ALA A 125 0.15 -1.19 6.57
N LEU A 126 1.37 -1.44 7.09
CA LEU A 126 2.41 -2.22 6.43
C LEU A 126 2.37 -3.68 6.89
N GLY A 127 2.74 -4.58 5.99
CA GLY A 127 2.84 -6.00 6.29
C GLY A 127 3.53 -6.80 5.19
N GLU A 128 3.59 -8.11 5.39
CA GLU A 128 4.15 -9.07 4.45
C GLU A 128 3.09 -10.11 4.05
N ILE A 129 3.04 -10.49 2.78
CA ILE A 129 2.16 -11.55 2.31
C ILE A 129 2.70 -12.91 2.72
N VAL A 130 1.95 -13.62 3.57
CA VAL A 130 2.31 -14.95 4.06
C VAL A 130 1.58 -16.08 3.32
N GLY A 131 0.52 -15.76 2.57
CA GLY A 131 -0.20 -16.76 1.79
C GLY A 131 -1.35 -16.22 0.96
N PHE A 132 -1.89 -17.11 0.12
CA PHE A 132 -3.06 -16.86 -0.72
C PHE A 132 -4.05 -18.01 -0.54
N GLU A 133 -5.29 -17.69 -0.22
CA GLU A 133 -6.35 -18.69 -0.07
C GLU A 133 -7.23 -18.72 -1.31
N LYS A 134 -7.48 -19.94 -1.80
CA LYS A 134 -8.24 -20.19 -3.02
C LYS A 134 -9.57 -20.85 -2.70
N ASN A 135 -10.59 -20.49 -3.47
CA ASN A 135 -11.87 -21.18 -3.46
C ASN A 135 -11.80 -22.53 -4.23
N GLN A 136 -12.91 -23.26 -4.27
CA GLN A 136 -12.99 -24.52 -5.01
C GLN A 136 -12.74 -24.39 -6.51
N ALA A 137 -12.97 -23.20 -7.08
CA ALA A 137 -12.67 -22.88 -8.49
C ALA A 137 -11.21 -22.52 -8.74
N GLY A 138 -10.36 -22.53 -7.72
CA GLY A 138 -8.94 -22.14 -7.82
C GLY A 138 -8.68 -20.64 -7.81
N GLU A 139 -9.71 -19.82 -7.63
CA GLU A 139 -9.57 -18.35 -7.58
C GLU A 139 -9.17 -17.88 -6.18
N VAL A 140 -8.23 -16.95 -6.12
CA VAL A 140 -7.82 -16.32 -4.86
C VAL A 140 -8.94 -15.42 -4.35
N TYR A 141 -9.48 -15.73 -3.17
CA TYR A 141 -10.53 -14.97 -2.52
C TYR A 141 -10.02 -14.18 -1.31
N ALA A 142 -8.92 -14.60 -0.70
CA ALA A 142 -8.28 -13.91 0.42
C ALA A 142 -6.75 -13.93 0.29
N ILE A 143 -6.13 -12.82 0.70
CA ILE A 143 -4.68 -12.69 0.84
C ILE A 143 -4.38 -12.69 2.34
N MET A 144 -3.46 -13.52 2.78
CA MET A 144 -3.03 -13.58 4.17
C MET A 144 -1.85 -12.65 4.38
N VAL A 145 -2.01 -11.63 5.21
CA VAL A 145 -1.00 -10.60 5.49
C VAL A 145 -0.61 -10.65 6.96
N LYS A 146 0.68 -10.77 7.23
CA LYS A 146 1.28 -10.53 8.53
C LYS A 146 1.57 -9.04 8.64
N PHE A 147 0.78 -8.30 9.40
CA PHE A 147 1.02 -6.87 9.63
C PHE A 147 2.18 -6.65 10.61
N ASP A 148 2.91 -5.55 10.43
CA ASP A 148 4.03 -5.16 11.29
C ASP A 148 3.58 -4.83 12.71
N GLN A 149 2.38 -4.25 12.85
CA GLN A 149 1.77 -3.97 14.14
C GLN A 149 0.89 -5.16 14.56
N GLU A 150 1.18 -5.75 15.69
CA GLU A 150 0.53 -6.97 16.19
C GLU A 150 -0.99 -6.84 16.36
N ASN A 151 -1.46 -5.66 16.75
CA ASN A 151 -2.87 -5.39 16.96
C ASN A 151 -3.67 -5.20 15.67
N THR A 152 -2.99 -4.99 14.51
CA THR A 152 -3.66 -4.77 13.24
C THR A 152 -4.36 -6.06 12.78
N GLY A 153 -5.67 -5.95 12.50
CA GLY A 153 -6.48 -7.04 12.00
C GLY A 153 -6.87 -8.09 13.04
N ARG A 154 -6.84 -7.75 14.34
CA ARG A 154 -7.20 -8.68 15.42
C ARG A 154 -8.64 -9.16 15.31
N LYS A 155 -9.60 -8.24 15.15
CA LYS A 155 -11.02 -8.58 14.97
C LYS A 155 -11.24 -9.37 13.68
N GLN A 156 -10.58 -8.98 12.61
CA GLN A 156 -10.63 -9.68 11.34
C GLN A 156 -10.18 -11.15 11.48
N ARG A 157 -9.12 -11.42 12.27
CA ARG A 157 -8.69 -12.78 12.59
C ARG A 157 -9.70 -13.53 13.44
N GLU A 158 -10.31 -12.87 14.43
CA GLU A 158 -11.33 -13.46 15.31
C GLU A 158 -12.62 -13.82 14.55
N GLU A 159 -13.05 -12.99 13.60
CA GLU A 159 -14.21 -13.24 12.75
C GLU A 159 -13.96 -14.36 11.73
N ASN A 160 -12.71 -14.59 11.34
CA ASN A 160 -12.30 -15.59 10.35
C ASN A 160 -11.42 -16.69 10.96
N LYS A 161 -11.81 -17.24 12.11
CA LYS A 161 -11.01 -18.19 12.92
C LYS A 161 -10.48 -19.37 12.13
N ALA A 162 -11.33 -20.02 11.32
CA ALA A 162 -10.93 -21.21 10.56
C ALA A 162 -9.81 -20.93 9.56
N LEU A 163 -9.84 -19.74 8.93
CA LEU A 163 -8.83 -19.30 7.98
C LEU A 163 -7.57 -18.85 8.71
N SER A 164 -7.73 -18.05 9.75
CA SER A 164 -6.62 -17.51 10.55
C SER A 164 -5.86 -18.61 11.30
N ALA A 165 -6.52 -19.70 11.70
CA ALA A 165 -5.88 -20.84 12.37
C ALA A 165 -4.77 -21.47 11.52
N LYS A 166 -4.91 -21.52 10.19
CA LYS A 166 -3.87 -22.02 9.28
C LYS A 166 -2.58 -21.17 9.34
N TYR A 167 -2.70 -19.90 9.72
CA TYR A 167 -1.63 -18.89 9.75
C TYR A 167 -1.35 -18.38 11.17
N ALA A 168 -1.78 -19.12 12.20
CA ALA A 168 -1.60 -18.72 13.61
C ALA A 168 -0.12 -18.52 13.98
N HIS A 169 0.78 -19.33 13.39
CA HIS A 169 2.23 -19.25 13.61
C HIS A 169 2.85 -17.90 13.20
N CYS A 170 2.18 -17.14 12.32
CA CYS A 170 2.68 -15.85 11.85
C CYS A 170 1.66 -14.70 12.01
N ASN A 171 0.59 -14.88 12.77
CA ASN A 171 -0.49 -13.89 12.95
C ASN A 171 -1.09 -13.40 11.61
N GLY A 172 -1.22 -14.30 10.63
CA GLY A 172 -1.75 -13.96 9.31
C GLY A 172 -3.19 -13.48 9.37
N THR A 173 -3.43 -12.28 8.87
CA THR A 173 -4.75 -11.63 8.81
C THR A 173 -5.32 -11.77 7.42
N PRO A 174 -6.55 -12.27 7.24
CA PRO A 174 -7.17 -12.36 5.92
C PRO A 174 -7.60 -10.99 5.42
N VAL A 175 -7.19 -10.65 4.23
CA VAL A 175 -7.60 -9.45 3.49
C VAL A 175 -8.41 -9.91 2.28
N PHE A 176 -9.64 -9.39 2.16
CA PHE A 176 -10.57 -9.76 1.10
C PHE A 176 -10.67 -8.69 0.02
N LYS A 177 -11.14 -9.08 -1.16
CA LYS A 177 -11.53 -8.13 -2.20
C LYS A 177 -12.67 -7.25 -1.68
N MET A 178 -12.56 -5.95 -1.92
CA MET A 178 -13.56 -4.97 -1.53
C MET A 178 -14.15 -4.27 -2.74
N LYS A 179 -15.39 -3.84 -2.60
CA LYS A 179 -16.06 -3.01 -3.59
C LYS A 179 -15.96 -1.55 -3.17
N PHE A 180 -15.33 -0.75 -4.02
CA PHE A 180 -15.19 0.69 -3.83
C PHE A 180 -16.02 1.44 -4.85
N GLU A 181 -16.54 2.60 -4.45
CA GLU A 181 -17.24 3.50 -5.37
C GLU A 181 -16.41 4.75 -5.57
N TYR A 182 -16.28 5.18 -6.82
CA TYR A 182 -15.65 6.46 -7.12
C TYR A 182 -16.52 7.35 -7.99
N ASN A 183 -16.43 8.64 -7.71
CA ASN A 183 -17.04 9.70 -8.52
C ASN A 183 -15.92 10.60 -9.01
N ARG A 184 -15.92 10.92 -10.30
CA ARG A 184 -14.93 11.81 -10.89
C ARG A 184 -15.56 12.71 -11.93
N ASN A 185 -15.20 14.00 -11.89
CA ASN A 185 -15.52 14.96 -12.91
C ASN A 185 -14.34 15.09 -13.89
N SER A 186 -14.62 15.13 -15.18
CA SER A 186 -13.62 15.44 -16.19
C SER A 186 -13.22 16.91 -16.07
N THR A 187 -11.92 17.19 -16.11
CA THR A 187 -11.37 18.57 -16.12
C THR A 187 -11.26 19.16 -17.53
N SER A 188 -11.59 18.40 -18.58
CA SER A 188 -11.54 18.88 -19.96
C SER A 188 -12.88 19.44 -20.39
N GLY A 189 -12.98 20.76 -20.53
CA GLY A 189 -14.00 21.62 -21.21
C GLY A 189 -15.49 21.21 -21.31
N ARG A 190 -15.82 19.93 -21.29
CA ARG A 190 -17.16 19.38 -21.10
C ARG A 190 -17.16 18.58 -19.80
N SER A 191 -17.93 19.04 -18.84
CA SER A 191 -18.09 18.35 -17.54
C SER A 191 -18.68 16.95 -17.76
N THR A 192 -17.82 15.92 -17.80
CA THR A 192 -18.26 14.53 -17.84
C THR A 192 -17.99 13.91 -16.48
N THR A 193 -19.04 13.49 -15.79
CA THR A 193 -18.92 12.77 -14.52
C THR A 193 -18.81 11.27 -14.79
N PHE A 194 -17.77 10.65 -14.26
CA PHE A 194 -17.59 9.20 -14.28
C PHE A 194 -17.97 8.66 -12.90
N LYS A 195 -18.86 7.66 -12.88
CA LYS A 195 -19.21 6.93 -11.64
C LYS A 195 -19.11 5.45 -11.91
N ALA A 196 -18.33 4.77 -11.11
CA ALA A 196 -18.19 3.32 -11.22
C ALA A 196 -17.90 2.70 -9.86
N SER A 197 -18.17 1.41 -9.72
CA SER A 197 -17.63 0.58 -8.65
C SER A 197 -16.43 -0.19 -9.14
N VAL A 198 -15.46 -0.35 -8.26
CA VAL A 198 -14.24 -1.14 -8.49
C VAL A 198 -14.19 -2.23 -7.45
N VAL A 199 -13.92 -3.46 -7.87
CA VAL A 199 -13.68 -4.59 -6.96
C VAL A 199 -12.21 -4.97 -7.08
N GLN A 200 -11.48 -4.86 -5.97
CA GLN A 200 -10.06 -5.23 -5.87
C GLN A 200 -9.66 -5.47 -4.41
N PHE A 201 -8.48 -6.03 -4.18
CA PHE A 201 -7.84 -6.02 -2.87
C PHE A 201 -7.40 -4.59 -2.51
N PRO A 202 -7.61 -4.19 -1.24
CA PRO A 202 -7.29 -2.84 -0.74
C PRO A 202 -5.80 -2.56 -0.61
#